data_7996966c8fcf726f3671352b8ea27fe0
#
_entry.id   7996966c8fcf726f3671352b8ea27fe0
#
_cell.length_a   1.000
_cell.length_b   1.000
_cell.length_c   1.000
_cell.angle_alpha   90.00
_cell.angle_beta   90.00
_cell.angle_gamma   90.00
#
_symmetry.space_group_name_H-M   'P 1'
#
loop_
_entity.id
_entity.type
_entity.pdbx_description
1 polymer ?
#
loop_
_entity_poly.entity_id
_entity_poly.type
_entity_poly.pdbx_seq_one_letter_code
_entity_poly.pdbx_strand_id
1 'polypeptide(L)'
;LYVAFIAYTPPEKIRTSLSKRDNLNDDDWVAIDLDLFGDESLIYGIGANPSGVQIDGRSGFRFDTSLDLIFDVKTSTTDYGYIVEFAIPFSSLRYSVGKNQDWRVNFKRGYTTDDELVHHVVWASQIQGIECQSCQMAFLNGIEPPKQEADNIEYIPSLVAGYSEDFNNDSTSDNIEPSLFIKYPVSSVDLLEIAINPDFSQIESDDIKNDVNTVNALHFREKRPFFSEGAELFKFHSERGYINLFYSRTINDPSVAVKYTGKIGKTSYGVIS
;
A
#
# COMPACT_ATOMS: atom_id res chain seq x y z
N LEU A 1 -11.60 11.65 4.48
CA LEU A 1 -12.62 10.61 4.32
C LEU A 1 -12.73 9.82 5.61
N TYR A 2 -13.97 9.69 6.12
CA TYR A 2 -14.26 8.85 7.30
C TYR A 2 -15.11 7.67 6.87
N VAL A 3 -14.73 6.48 7.34
CA VAL A 3 -15.44 5.21 7.06
C VAL A 3 -15.61 4.46 8.37
N ALA A 4 -16.78 3.90 8.62
CA ALA A 4 -17.04 3.07 9.79
C ALA A 4 -17.67 1.74 9.39
N PHE A 5 -17.25 0.67 10.03
CA PHE A 5 -17.80 -0.66 9.90
C PHE A 5 -18.37 -1.12 11.23
N ILE A 6 -19.54 -1.74 11.19
CA ILE A 6 -20.10 -2.51 12.28
C ILE A 6 -20.17 -3.95 11.81
N ALA A 7 -19.32 -4.79 12.37
CA ALA A 7 -19.23 -6.21 12.03
C ALA A 7 -19.94 -7.05 13.10
N TYR A 8 -21.13 -7.54 12.77
CA TYR A 8 -21.88 -8.39 13.68
C TYR A 8 -21.27 -9.79 13.71
N THR A 9 -20.83 -10.21 14.88
CA THR A 9 -20.31 -11.54 15.18
C THR A 9 -20.32 -11.75 16.70
N PRO A 10 -20.63 -12.94 17.22
CA PRO A 10 -20.54 -13.21 18.65
C PRO A 10 -19.12 -12.87 19.16
N PRO A 11 -18.99 -12.16 20.28
CA PRO A 11 -17.68 -11.71 20.77
C PRO A 11 -16.67 -12.84 20.97
N GLU A 12 -17.12 -14.01 21.39
CA GLU A 12 -16.31 -15.21 21.59
C GLU A 12 -15.79 -15.82 20.27
N LYS A 13 -16.32 -15.40 19.12
CA LYS A 13 -15.91 -15.86 17.79
C LYS A 13 -15.03 -14.86 17.05
N ILE A 14 -14.80 -13.69 17.63
CA ILE A 14 -13.91 -12.69 17.03
C ILE A 14 -12.48 -13.20 17.08
N ARG A 15 -11.87 -13.38 15.91
CA ARG A 15 -10.45 -13.72 15.80
C ARG A 15 -9.66 -12.46 15.55
N THR A 16 -8.71 -12.18 16.43
CA THR A 16 -7.87 -10.98 16.31
C THR A 16 -6.56 -11.16 17.06
N SER A 17 -5.49 -10.68 16.47
CA SER A 17 -4.15 -10.71 17.03
C SER A 17 -3.48 -9.34 16.86
N LEU A 18 -2.46 -9.09 17.67
CA LEU A 18 -1.54 -7.99 17.43
C LEU A 18 -0.39 -8.51 16.57
N SER A 19 -0.21 -7.92 15.42
CA SER A 19 0.83 -8.28 14.48
C SER A 19 1.47 -7.02 13.87
N LYS A 20 2.46 -7.19 13.02
CA LYS A 20 2.97 -6.09 12.20
C LYS A 20 1.91 -5.67 11.19
N ARG A 21 1.95 -4.39 10.77
CA ARG A 21 1.17 -3.87 9.63
C ARG A 21 1.25 -4.83 8.46
N ASP A 22 0.18 -4.93 7.69
CA ASP A 22 0.01 -5.80 6.51
C ASP A 22 0.06 -7.30 6.77
N ASN A 23 0.07 -7.70 8.02
CA ASN A 23 0.01 -9.09 8.41
C ASN A 23 -1.22 -9.33 9.31
N LEU A 24 -2.34 -9.69 8.71
CA LEU A 24 -3.57 -9.98 9.45
C LEU A 24 -3.68 -11.44 9.89
N ASN A 25 -2.73 -12.31 9.50
CA ASN A 25 -2.82 -13.76 9.72
C ASN A 25 -4.20 -14.30 9.29
N ASP A 26 -4.84 -15.08 10.18
CA ASP A 26 -6.20 -15.61 9.99
C ASP A 26 -7.24 -14.81 10.80
N ASP A 27 -6.96 -13.54 11.07
CA ASP A 27 -7.83 -12.65 11.82
C ASP A 27 -9.09 -12.27 11.06
N ASP A 28 -10.13 -11.90 11.78
CA ASP A 28 -11.24 -11.13 11.20
C ASP A 28 -10.73 -9.76 10.76
N TRP A 29 -11.28 -9.23 9.69
CA TRP A 29 -10.93 -7.90 9.21
C TRP A 29 -12.07 -7.26 8.43
N VAL A 30 -12.02 -5.94 8.32
CA VAL A 30 -12.86 -5.15 7.42
C VAL A 30 -11.97 -4.27 6.54
N ALA A 31 -12.42 -3.99 5.34
CA ALA A 31 -11.68 -3.13 4.41
C ALA A 31 -12.61 -2.39 3.45
N ILE A 32 -12.14 -1.26 2.96
CA ILE A 32 -12.72 -0.51 1.86
C ILE A 32 -11.76 -0.53 0.67
N ASP A 33 -12.28 -0.81 -0.51
CA ASP A 33 -11.58 -0.60 -1.78
C ASP A 33 -12.11 0.68 -2.42
N LEU A 34 -11.20 1.50 -2.94
CA LEU A 34 -11.50 2.77 -3.58
C LEU A 34 -10.79 2.88 -4.93
N ASP A 35 -11.55 3.06 -6.01
CA ASP A 35 -11.04 3.57 -7.28
C ASP A 35 -11.40 5.05 -7.39
N LEU A 36 -10.41 5.91 -7.16
CA LEU A 36 -10.56 7.36 -7.05
C LEU A 36 -10.43 8.09 -8.38
N PHE A 37 -10.15 7.36 -9.45
CA PHE A 37 -10.13 7.87 -10.82
C PHE A 37 -11.35 7.42 -11.61
N GLY A 38 -12.06 6.37 -11.16
CA GLY A 38 -13.22 5.80 -11.82
C GLY A 38 -12.92 5.14 -13.17
N ASP A 39 -11.63 4.84 -13.42
CA ASP A 39 -11.16 4.32 -14.70
C ASP A 39 -10.52 2.93 -14.61
N GLU A 40 -10.68 2.29 -13.45
CA GLU A 40 -10.26 0.91 -13.22
C GLU A 40 -8.74 0.70 -13.20
N SER A 41 -7.96 1.78 -13.19
CA SER A 41 -6.51 1.71 -13.30
C SER A 41 -5.81 1.45 -11.97
N LEU A 42 -6.36 1.97 -10.87
CA LEU A 42 -5.77 1.91 -9.54
C LEU A 42 -6.85 1.79 -8.47
N ILE A 43 -6.76 0.75 -7.66
CA ILE A 43 -7.63 0.56 -6.50
C ILE A 43 -6.78 0.66 -5.25
N TYR A 44 -7.15 1.53 -4.32
CA TYR A 44 -6.64 1.54 -2.97
C TYR A 44 -7.45 0.58 -2.11
N GLY A 45 -6.79 -0.35 -1.43
CA GLY A 45 -7.39 -1.17 -0.40
C GLY A 45 -6.91 -0.71 0.97
N ILE A 46 -7.83 -0.42 1.88
CA ILE A 46 -7.54 0.09 3.23
C ILE A 46 -8.38 -0.70 4.20
N GLY A 47 -7.75 -1.34 5.18
CA GLY A 47 -8.45 -2.21 6.11
C GLY A 47 -7.79 -2.29 7.48
N ALA A 48 -8.45 -3.00 8.39
CA ALA A 48 -7.90 -3.33 9.69
C ALA A 48 -8.60 -4.54 10.32
N ASN A 49 -7.90 -5.20 11.25
CA ASN A 49 -8.49 -6.20 12.13
C ASN A 49 -9.14 -5.55 13.38
N PRO A 50 -9.88 -6.32 14.20
CA PRO A 50 -10.49 -5.80 15.44
C PRO A 50 -9.49 -5.28 16.48
N SER A 51 -8.22 -5.65 16.43
CA SER A 51 -7.14 -5.12 17.29
C SER A 51 -6.51 -3.84 16.76
N GLY A 52 -6.95 -3.33 15.59
CA GLY A 52 -6.45 -2.10 14.99
C GLY A 52 -5.16 -2.30 14.17
N VAL A 53 -4.78 -3.52 13.87
CA VAL A 53 -3.68 -3.79 12.93
C VAL A 53 -4.13 -3.35 11.54
N GLN A 54 -3.42 -2.40 10.98
CA GLN A 54 -3.71 -1.83 9.67
C GLN A 54 -3.21 -2.74 8.55
N ILE A 55 -3.98 -2.79 7.46
CA ILE A 55 -3.55 -3.30 6.18
C ILE A 55 -3.91 -2.28 5.10
N ASP A 56 -2.99 -2.01 4.22
CA ASP A 56 -3.23 -1.19 3.06
C ASP A 56 -2.39 -1.63 1.87
N GLY A 57 -2.75 -1.10 0.75
CA GLY A 57 -2.07 -1.39 -0.49
C GLY A 57 -2.89 -0.95 -1.68
N ARG A 58 -2.41 -1.34 -2.83
CA ARG A 58 -3.09 -1.07 -4.09
C ARG A 58 -3.26 -2.35 -4.88
N SER A 59 -4.36 -2.41 -5.58
CA SER A 59 -4.67 -3.51 -6.47
C SER A 59 -4.53 -3.06 -7.93
N GLY A 60 -3.76 -3.84 -8.66
CA GLY A 60 -3.89 -3.96 -10.11
C GLY A 60 -4.33 -5.40 -10.37
N PHE A 61 -3.41 -6.28 -10.75
CA PHE A 61 -3.69 -7.71 -10.88
C PHE A 61 -3.57 -8.49 -9.55
N ARG A 62 -2.73 -8.03 -8.64
CA ARG A 62 -2.59 -8.55 -7.26
C ARG A 62 -2.55 -7.39 -6.29
N PHE A 63 -3.01 -7.64 -5.08
CA PHE A 63 -2.89 -6.70 -4.00
C PHE A 63 -1.42 -6.54 -3.59
N ASP A 64 -0.91 -5.32 -3.69
CA ASP A 64 0.48 -4.95 -3.40
C ASP A 64 0.51 -4.10 -2.13
N THR A 65 0.97 -4.67 -1.03
CA THR A 65 1.08 -4.05 0.28
C THR A 65 2.39 -3.31 0.47
N SER A 66 3.15 -3.02 -0.59
CA SER A 66 4.38 -2.23 -0.49
C SER A 66 4.14 -0.73 -0.34
N LEU A 67 2.90 -0.30 -0.45
CA LEU A 67 2.46 1.09 -0.24
C LEU A 67 1.96 1.22 1.20
N ASP A 68 2.59 2.09 1.97
CA ASP A 68 2.15 2.47 3.31
C ASP A 68 1.43 3.81 3.26
N LEU A 69 0.10 3.79 3.36
CA LEU A 69 -0.72 4.99 3.45
C LEU A 69 -0.76 5.50 4.89
N ILE A 70 -0.79 6.81 5.06
CA ILE A 70 -1.01 7.42 6.37
C ILE A 70 -2.52 7.53 6.61
N PHE A 71 -3.04 6.78 7.57
CA PHE A 71 -4.43 6.88 8.03
C PHE A 71 -4.54 6.40 9.47
N ASP A 72 -5.58 6.89 10.17
CA ASP A 72 -5.86 6.48 11.53
C ASP A 72 -6.96 5.41 11.57
N VAL A 73 -6.82 4.48 12.52
CA VAL A 73 -7.82 3.45 12.81
C VAL A 73 -8.13 3.47 14.31
N LYS A 74 -9.43 3.38 14.62
CA LYS A 74 -9.90 3.08 15.96
C LYS A 74 -10.85 1.90 15.93
N THR A 75 -10.73 1.04 16.92
CA THR A 75 -11.53 -0.17 17.04
C THR A 75 -12.16 -0.28 18.41
N SER A 76 -13.30 -0.93 18.47
CA SER A 76 -13.94 -1.29 19.73
C SER A 76 -14.69 -2.60 19.59
N THR A 77 -14.64 -3.42 20.63
CA THR A 77 -15.45 -4.65 20.74
C THR A 77 -16.73 -4.33 21.51
N THR A 78 -17.84 -4.87 21.06
CA THR A 78 -19.17 -4.70 21.63
C THR A 78 -19.75 -6.08 22.00
N ASP A 79 -20.92 -6.10 22.62
CA ASP A 79 -21.68 -7.33 22.93
C ASP A 79 -22.28 -8.01 21.68
N TYR A 80 -22.30 -7.33 20.54
CA TYR A 80 -22.82 -7.84 19.28
C TYR A 80 -21.76 -7.98 18.16
N GLY A 81 -20.51 -7.63 18.44
CA GLY A 81 -19.45 -7.72 17.45
C GLY A 81 -18.31 -6.74 17.66
N TYR A 82 -17.83 -6.14 16.59
CA TYR A 82 -16.80 -5.11 16.66
C TYR A 82 -17.07 -3.95 15.70
N ILE A 83 -16.50 -2.79 16.03
CA ILE A 83 -16.57 -1.57 15.24
C ILE A 83 -15.17 -1.18 14.85
N VAL A 84 -15.00 -0.77 13.59
CA VAL A 84 -13.75 -0.22 13.07
C VAL A 84 -14.06 1.11 12.41
N GLU A 85 -13.35 2.15 12.81
CA GLU A 85 -13.46 3.49 12.25
C GLU A 85 -12.13 3.89 11.61
N PHE A 86 -12.20 4.38 10.38
CA PHE A 86 -11.06 4.87 9.62
C PHE A 86 -11.16 6.38 9.44
N ALA A 87 -10.05 7.09 9.67
CA ALA A 87 -9.87 8.47 9.26
C ALA A 87 -8.75 8.52 8.22
N ILE A 88 -9.13 8.70 6.95
CA ILE A 88 -8.22 8.66 5.80
C ILE A 88 -8.04 10.09 5.28
N PRO A 89 -6.85 10.71 5.49
CA PRO A 89 -6.56 12.03 4.93
C PRO A 89 -6.60 12.00 3.40
N PHE A 90 -7.15 13.03 2.80
CA PHE A 90 -7.10 13.16 1.33
C PHE A 90 -5.67 13.34 0.81
N SER A 91 -4.76 13.84 1.63
CA SER A 91 -3.33 13.93 1.30
C SER A 91 -2.66 12.58 1.07
N SER A 92 -3.21 11.51 1.65
CA SER A 92 -2.70 10.13 1.47
C SER A 92 -3.21 9.46 0.20
N LEU A 93 -4.14 10.10 -0.52
CA LEU A 93 -4.81 9.53 -1.67
C LEU A 93 -4.51 10.37 -2.93
N ARG A 94 -4.44 9.70 -4.06
CA ARG A 94 -4.37 10.36 -5.38
C ARG A 94 -5.71 10.22 -6.07
N TYR A 95 -6.26 11.33 -6.56
CA TYR A 95 -7.59 11.38 -7.16
C TYR A 95 -7.70 12.47 -8.20
N SER A 96 -8.64 12.34 -9.11
CA SER A 96 -8.98 13.41 -10.06
C SER A 96 -9.66 14.57 -9.36
N VAL A 97 -9.33 15.80 -9.74
CA VAL A 97 -9.99 17.02 -9.24
C VAL A 97 -11.11 17.40 -10.20
N GLY A 98 -12.24 17.78 -9.66
CA GLY A 98 -13.38 18.25 -10.45
C GLY A 98 -14.68 18.12 -9.67
N LYS A 99 -15.75 18.70 -10.24
CA LYS A 99 -17.09 18.50 -9.71
C LYS A 99 -17.65 17.16 -10.19
N ASN A 100 -18.41 16.50 -9.33
CA ASN A 100 -19.10 15.24 -9.64
C ASN A 100 -18.14 14.12 -10.08
N GLN A 101 -17.17 13.81 -9.21
CA GLN A 101 -16.33 12.66 -9.43
C GLN A 101 -17.15 11.37 -9.26
N ASP A 102 -16.98 10.43 -10.16
CA ASP A 102 -17.58 9.10 -10.10
C ASP A 102 -16.53 8.13 -9.58
N TRP A 103 -16.39 8.06 -8.28
CA TRP A 103 -15.53 7.08 -7.65
C TRP A 103 -16.19 5.70 -7.66
N ARG A 104 -15.38 4.66 -7.54
CA ARG A 104 -15.90 3.32 -7.29
C ARG A 104 -15.49 2.86 -5.90
N VAL A 105 -16.38 2.12 -5.26
CA VAL A 105 -16.21 1.66 -3.89
C VAL A 105 -16.66 0.22 -3.75
N ASN A 106 -15.95 -0.53 -2.91
CA ASN A 106 -16.41 -1.81 -2.39
C ASN A 106 -16.09 -1.91 -0.90
N PHE A 107 -16.98 -2.50 -0.15
CA PHE A 107 -16.76 -2.81 1.27
C PHE A 107 -16.56 -4.30 1.40
N LYS A 108 -15.57 -4.69 2.19
CA LYS A 108 -15.15 -6.07 2.35
C LYS A 108 -15.09 -6.46 3.82
N ARG A 109 -15.33 -7.71 4.08
CA ARG A 109 -15.12 -8.34 5.37
C ARG A 109 -14.53 -9.73 5.17
N GLY A 110 -13.46 -10.03 5.91
CA GLY A 110 -12.95 -11.38 6.08
C GLY A 110 -13.27 -11.87 7.48
N TYR A 111 -13.63 -13.15 7.61
CA TYR A 111 -13.82 -13.82 8.89
C TYR A 111 -13.61 -15.32 8.74
N THR A 112 -13.25 -15.97 9.82
CA THR A 112 -13.02 -17.40 9.83
C THR A 112 -14.14 -18.09 10.64
N THR A 113 -14.71 -19.14 10.09
CA THR A 113 -15.76 -19.93 10.73
C THR A 113 -15.19 -21.05 11.62
N ASP A 114 -16.05 -21.74 12.38
CA ASP A 114 -15.67 -22.79 13.33
C ASP A 114 -14.98 -23.99 12.65
N ASP A 115 -15.21 -24.19 11.36
CA ASP A 115 -14.58 -25.20 10.51
C ASP A 115 -13.26 -24.73 9.87
N GLU A 116 -12.71 -23.62 10.37
CA GLU A 116 -11.46 -23.01 9.90
C GLU A 116 -11.50 -22.52 8.44
N LEU A 117 -12.68 -22.40 7.86
CA LEU A 117 -12.83 -21.81 6.53
C LEU A 117 -12.80 -20.29 6.62
N VAL A 118 -11.97 -19.69 5.79
CA VAL A 118 -11.89 -18.22 5.64
C VAL A 118 -12.93 -17.78 4.63
N HIS A 119 -13.82 -16.90 5.08
CA HIS A 119 -14.86 -16.31 4.24
C HIS A 119 -14.52 -14.87 3.92
N HIS A 120 -14.64 -14.51 2.65
CA HIS A 120 -14.52 -13.14 2.18
C HIS A 120 -15.88 -12.68 1.65
N VAL A 121 -16.46 -11.69 2.29
CA VAL A 121 -17.73 -11.09 1.87
C VAL A 121 -17.42 -9.72 1.27
N VAL A 122 -18.04 -9.46 0.14
CA VAL A 122 -17.96 -8.20 -0.58
C VAL A 122 -19.35 -7.61 -0.75
N TRP A 123 -19.48 -6.30 -0.59
CA TRP A 123 -20.77 -5.62 -0.68
C TRP A 123 -21.27 -5.51 -2.12
N ALA A 124 -20.40 -5.12 -3.05
CA ALA A 124 -20.77 -5.08 -4.46
C ALA A 124 -20.79 -6.50 -5.03
N SER A 125 -21.85 -6.83 -5.76
CA SER A 125 -22.02 -8.16 -6.38
C SER A 125 -20.87 -8.45 -7.35
N GLN A 126 -20.27 -9.63 -7.20
CA GLN A 126 -19.23 -10.10 -8.10
C GLN A 126 -19.78 -11.21 -9.00
N ILE A 127 -19.52 -11.08 -10.31
CA ILE A 127 -19.89 -12.10 -11.30
C ILE A 127 -18.69 -13.03 -11.46
N GLN A 128 -18.88 -14.29 -11.19
CA GLN A 128 -17.85 -15.31 -11.33
C GLN A 128 -17.38 -15.41 -12.80
N GLY A 129 -16.07 -15.47 -13.01
CA GLY A 129 -15.46 -15.53 -14.34
C GLY A 129 -15.13 -14.19 -14.96
N ILE A 130 -15.46 -13.07 -14.31
CA ILE A 130 -14.99 -11.74 -14.70
C ILE A 130 -13.75 -11.41 -13.84
N GLU A 131 -12.57 -11.34 -14.47
CA GLU A 131 -11.31 -11.09 -13.76
C GLU A 131 -11.13 -9.64 -13.31
N CYS A 132 -11.87 -8.71 -13.91
CA CYS A 132 -11.79 -7.30 -13.55
C CYS A 132 -12.52 -7.02 -12.24
N GLN A 133 -11.81 -6.81 -11.14
CA GLN A 133 -12.41 -6.48 -9.84
C GLN A 133 -13.00 -5.07 -9.81
N SER A 134 -12.28 -4.09 -10.35
CA SER A 134 -12.70 -2.69 -10.36
C SER A 134 -13.98 -2.46 -11.15
N CYS A 135 -14.18 -3.21 -12.26
CA CYS A 135 -15.40 -3.12 -13.07
C CYS A 135 -16.67 -3.49 -12.30
N GLN A 136 -16.52 -4.29 -11.24
CA GLN A 136 -17.61 -4.82 -10.44
C GLN A 136 -17.84 -4.06 -9.14
N MET A 137 -17.09 -2.99 -8.91
CA MET A 137 -17.30 -2.11 -7.76
C MET A 137 -18.51 -1.19 -7.99
N ALA A 138 -19.17 -0.81 -6.91
CA ALA A 138 -20.29 0.12 -6.97
C ALA A 138 -19.82 1.55 -7.21
N PHE A 139 -20.69 2.38 -7.80
CA PHE A 139 -20.40 3.79 -8.00
C PHE A 139 -20.70 4.61 -6.75
N LEU A 140 -19.78 5.51 -6.42
CA LEU A 140 -19.94 6.54 -5.42
C LEU A 140 -19.95 7.89 -6.13
N ASN A 141 -21.15 8.35 -6.49
CA ASN A 141 -21.36 9.52 -7.34
C ASN A 141 -21.41 10.81 -6.55
N GLY A 142 -21.09 11.91 -7.22
CA GLY A 142 -21.27 13.26 -6.69
C GLY A 142 -20.22 13.65 -5.63
N ILE A 143 -19.07 13.00 -5.63
CA ILE A 143 -17.97 13.35 -4.75
C ILE A 143 -17.31 14.64 -5.26
N GLU A 144 -17.14 15.59 -4.35
CA GLU A 144 -16.35 16.80 -4.57
C GLU A 144 -15.13 16.77 -3.65
N PRO A 145 -14.04 16.11 -4.06
CA PRO A 145 -12.85 16.05 -3.22
C PRO A 145 -12.21 17.44 -3.13
N PRO A 146 -11.56 17.77 -1.99
CA PRO A 146 -10.86 19.02 -1.85
C PRO A 146 -9.77 19.14 -2.93
N LYS A 147 -9.50 20.35 -3.37
CA LYS A 147 -8.29 20.58 -4.19
C LYS A 147 -7.09 20.35 -3.28
N GLN A 148 -6.21 19.48 -3.71
CA GLN A 148 -4.94 19.30 -3.01
C GLN A 148 -4.08 20.52 -3.34
N GLU A 149 -3.78 21.31 -2.32
CA GLU A 149 -2.88 22.45 -2.45
C GLU A 149 -1.43 21.95 -2.37
N ALA A 150 -0.55 22.58 -3.11
CA ALA A 150 0.89 22.23 -3.15
C ALA A 150 1.62 22.45 -1.80
N ASP A 151 0.91 22.94 -0.79
CA ASP A 151 1.47 23.23 0.53
C ASP A 151 1.70 22.00 1.41
N ASN A 152 1.24 20.83 1.01
CA ASN A 152 1.41 19.58 1.77
C ASN A 152 2.69 18.83 1.39
N ILE A 153 3.83 19.53 1.52
CA ILE A 153 5.13 18.89 1.31
C ILE A 153 5.47 18.06 2.54
N GLU A 154 5.73 16.77 2.32
CA GLU A 154 6.21 15.87 3.35
C GLU A 154 7.74 15.82 3.33
N TYR A 155 8.34 16.05 4.49
CA TYR A 155 9.78 15.88 4.70
C TYR A 155 9.97 14.72 5.67
N ILE A 156 10.64 13.67 5.23
CA ILE A 156 10.90 12.47 6.02
C ILE A 156 12.42 12.34 6.19
N PRO A 157 13.00 13.00 7.22
CA PRO A 157 14.40 12.79 7.54
C PRO A 157 14.59 11.45 8.22
N SER A 158 15.67 10.76 7.91
CA SER A 158 16.08 9.56 8.64
C SER A 158 17.56 9.58 8.95
N LEU A 159 17.96 8.89 9.99
CA LEU A 159 19.34 8.75 10.43
C LEU A 159 19.57 7.29 10.79
N VAL A 160 20.52 6.69 10.11
CA VAL A 160 20.97 5.33 10.41
C VAL A 160 22.33 5.39 11.06
N ALA A 161 22.45 4.70 12.18
CA ALA A 161 23.74 4.50 12.85
C ALA A 161 24.04 2.99 12.89
N GLY A 162 25.15 2.61 12.33
CA GLY A 162 25.65 1.23 12.31
C GLY A 162 26.97 1.11 13.07
N TYR A 163 27.11 0.00 13.80
CA TYR A 163 28.37 -0.43 14.37
C TYR A 163 28.66 -1.83 13.83
N SER A 164 29.83 -2.02 13.26
CA SER A 164 30.27 -3.34 12.82
C SER A 164 31.67 -3.65 13.35
N GLU A 165 31.86 -4.89 13.77
CA GLU A 165 33.12 -5.44 14.26
C GLU A 165 33.50 -6.63 13.37
N ASP A 166 34.67 -6.52 12.74
CA ASP A 166 35.26 -7.60 11.97
C ASP A 166 36.25 -8.38 12.84
N PHE A 167 35.80 -9.50 13.35
CA PHE A 167 36.60 -10.38 14.21
C PHE A 167 37.81 -11.01 13.53
N ASN A 168 37.84 -11.05 12.19
CA ASN A 168 38.97 -11.60 11.45
C ASN A 168 40.14 -10.60 11.33
N ASN A 169 39.80 -9.31 11.24
CA ASN A 169 40.76 -8.23 11.01
C ASN A 169 40.96 -7.34 12.25
N ASP A 170 40.31 -7.63 13.39
CA ASP A 170 40.32 -6.83 14.63
C ASP A 170 40.05 -5.36 14.34
N SER A 171 39.07 -5.09 13.46
CA SER A 171 38.70 -3.75 13.03
C SER A 171 37.26 -3.43 13.39
N THR A 172 37.01 -2.22 13.86
CA THR A 172 35.68 -1.69 14.14
C THR A 172 35.38 -0.55 13.16
N SER A 173 34.16 -0.48 12.68
CA SER A 173 33.70 0.65 11.89
C SER A 173 32.36 1.17 12.40
N ASP A 174 32.31 2.48 12.61
CA ASP A 174 31.10 3.23 12.91
C ASP A 174 30.61 3.89 11.64
N ASN A 175 29.32 3.82 11.39
CA ASN A 175 28.71 4.48 10.25
C ASN A 175 27.50 5.28 10.71
N ILE A 176 27.38 6.53 10.24
CA ILE A 176 26.23 7.40 10.47
C ILE A 176 25.82 7.98 9.13
N GLU A 177 24.64 7.57 8.66
CA GLU A 177 24.11 7.96 7.36
C GLU A 177 22.81 8.76 7.54
N PRO A 178 22.86 10.08 7.35
CA PRO A 178 21.67 10.90 7.28
C PRO A 178 21.03 10.78 5.90
N SER A 179 19.72 10.70 5.83
CA SER A 179 18.97 10.72 4.59
C SER A 179 17.74 11.63 4.68
N LEU A 180 17.23 12.05 3.52
CA LEU A 180 16.04 12.87 3.42
C LEU A 180 15.18 12.40 2.25
N PHE A 181 13.92 12.11 2.52
CA PHE A 181 12.94 11.85 1.51
C PHE A 181 11.90 12.98 1.50
N ILE A 182 11.63 13.53 0.31
CA ILE A 182 10.71 14.65 0.11
C ILE A 182 9.62 14.18 -0.84
N LYS A 183 8.37 14.31 -0.41
CA LYS A 183 7.19 14.15 -1.26
C LYS A 183 6.57 15.51 -1.50
N TYR A 184 6.50 15.92 -2.75
CA TYR A 184 5.89 17.17 -3.18
C TYR A 184 4.71 16.89 -4.10
N PRO A 185 3.46 16.98 -3.60
CA PRO A 185 2.28 16.88 -4.44
C PRO A 185 2.15 18.15 -5.29
N VAL A 186 2.56 18.05 -6.54
CA VAL A 186 2.44 19.15 -7.52
C VAL A 186 0.97 19.44 -7.82
N SER A 187 0.16 18.39 -7.82
CA SER A 187 -1.30 18.44 -7.93
C SER A 187 -1.91 17.21 -7.25
N SER A 188 -3.23 17.08 -7.26
CA SER A 188 -3.90 15.87 -6.73
C SER A 188 -3.61 14.60 -7.54
N VAL A 189 -3.03 14.73 -8.73
CA VAL A 189 -2.68 13.61 -9.61
C VAL A 189 -1.19 13.50 -9.86
N ASP A 190 -0.43 14.58 -9.61
CA ASP A 190 1.00 14.66 -9.90
C ASP A 190 1.82 14.72 -8.61
N LEU A 191 2.80 13.85 -8.52
CA LEU A 191 3.70 13.74 -7.37
C LEU A 191 5.16 13.80 -7.83
N LEU A 192 5.92 14.68 -7.21
CA LEU A 192 7.36 14.72 -7.29
C LEU A 192 7.96 14.15 -6.00
N GLU A 193 8.82 13.17 -6.13
CA GLU A 193 9.53 12.55 -5.03
C GLU A 193 11.03 12.73 -5.23
N ILE A 194 11.71 13.14 -4.16
CA ILE A 194 13.16 13.33 -4.15
C ILE A 194 13.71 12.57 -2.95
N ALA A 195 14.65 11.69 -3.19
CA ALA A 195 15.40 10.99 -2.15
C ALA A 195 16.86 11.43 -2.20
N ILE A 196 17.38 11.91 -1.08
CA ILE A 196 18.77 12.35 -0.92
C ILE A 196 19.44 11.39 0.04
N ASN A 197 20.53 10.80 -0.41
CA ASN A 197 21.28 9.76 0.31
C ASN A 197 20.33 8.72 0.93
N PRO A 198 19.42 8.13 0.12
CA PRO A 198 18.42 7.22 0.66
C PRO A 198 19.11 5.98 1.21
N ASP A 199 18.99 5.77 2.53
CA ASP A 199 19.43 4.53 3.12
C ASP A 199 18.47 3.41 2.74
N PHE A 200 18.94 2.51 1.92
CA PHE A 200 18.22 1.31 1.55
C PHE A 200 18.66 0.06 2.34
N SER A 201 19.56 0.22 3.32
CA SER A 201 20.06 -0.88 4.15
C SER A 201 19.01 -1.36 5.19
N GLN A 202 18.08 -0.47 5.57
CA GLN A 202 16.97 -0.79 6.50
C GLN A 202 15.87 -1.66 5.92
N ILE A 203 16.01 -2.11 4.69
CA ILE A 203 15.12 -3.14 4.20
C ILE A 203 15.31 -4.33 5.14
N GLU A 204 14.25 -4.63 5.89
CA GLU A 204 14.17 -5.85 6.71
C GLU A 204 14.86 -6.96 5.93
N SER A 205 15.84 -7.62 6.56
CA SER A 205 16.59 -8.69 5.93
C SER A 205 15.60 -9.57 5.18
N ASP A 206 15.72 -9.59 3.86
CA ASP A 206 14.83 -10.40 3.01
C ASP A 206 14.76 -11.79 3.65
N ASP A 207 13.55 -12.31 3.86
CA ASP A 207 13.35 -13.65 4.40
C ASP A 207 14.32 -14.60 3.71
N ILE A 208 15.12 -15.31 4.49
CA ILE A 208 16.12 -16.24 3.96
C ILE A 208 15.37 -17.27 3.12
N LYS A 209 15.31 -17.04 1.83
CA LYS A 209 14.81 -18.04 0.90
C LYS A 209 15.92 -19.08 0.71
N ASN A 210 15.82 -20.16 1.47
CA ASN A 210 16.67 -21.35 1.31
C ASN A 210 16.31 -22.15 0.05
N ASP A 211 16.27 -21.47 -1.10
CA ASP A 211 16.09 -22.13 -2.37
C ASP A 211 17.45 -22.57 -2.93
N VAL A 212 17.89 -23.74 -2.55
CA VAL A 212 19.22 -24.31 -2.85
C VAL A 212 19.40 -24.71 -4.33
N ASN A 213 18.34 -24.66 -5.15
CA ASN A 213 18.36 -25.15 -6.54
C ASN A 213 17.59 -24.28 -7.55
N THR A 214 17.62 -22.97 -7.43
CA THR A 214 17.00 -22.14 -8.47
C THR A 214 17.98 -21.80 -9.59
N VAL A 215 17.61 -22.18 -10.81
CA VAL A 215 18.30 -21.80 -12.06
C VAL A 215 18.10 -20.30 -12.38
N ASN A 216 17.15 -19.65 -11.73
CA ASN A 216 16.80 -18.23 -11.93
C ASN A 216 17.30 -17.38 -10.77
N ALA A 217 17.73 -16.17 -11.06
CA ALA A 217 18.09 -15.18 -10.05
C ALA A 217 16.93 -14.97 -9.06
N LEU A 218 17.23 -14.93 -7.75
CA LEU A 218 16.23 -14.68 -6.72
C LEU A 218 15.60 -13.30 -6.94
N HIS A 219 14.29 -13.28 -7.11
CA HIS A 219 13.53 -12.04 -7.24
C HIS A 219 12.96 -11.67 -5.87
N PHE A 220 13.43 -10.55 -5.31
CA PHE A 220 12.92 -9.99 -4.08
C PHE A 220 11.89 -8.88 -4.37
N ARG A 221 10.85 -8.81 -3.55
CA ARG A 221 9.89 -7.69 -3.61
C ARG A 221 10.59 -6.38 -3.31
N GLU A 222 10.19 -5.31 -4.00
CA GLU A 222 10.60 -3.96 -3.64
C GLU A 222 9.83 -3.49 -2.40
N LYS A 223 10.56 -3.10 -1.36
CA LYS A 223 9.99 -2.61 -0.10
C LYS A 223 10.38 -1.15 0.17
N ARG A 224 11.28 -0.59 -0.62
CA ARG A 224 11.74 0.80 -0.45
C ARG A 224 10.64 1.78 -0.86
N PRO A 225 10.20 2.69 0.02
CA PRO A 225 9.06 3.58 -0.24
C PRO A 225 9.19 4.36 -1.56
N PHE A 226 10.40 4.87 -1.85
CA PHE A 226 10.67 5.61 -3.09
C PHE A 226 10.34 4.79 -4.36
N PHE A 227 10.63 3.51 -4.38
CA PHE A 227 10.39 2.67 -5.55
C PHE A 227 9.03 1.96 -5.53
N SER A 228 8.38 1.89 -4.39
CA SER A 228 7.08 1.24 -4.26
C SER A 228 5.93 2.15 -4.72
N GLU A 229 5.99 3.44 -4.45
CA GLU A 229 4.98 4.37 -4.94
C GLU A 229 5.08 4.59 -6.45
N GLY A 230 3.96 4.48 -7.19
CA GLY A 230 3.96 4.57 -8.66
C GLY A 230 4.58 3.38 -9.38
N ALA A 231 4.94 2.29 -8.68
CA ALA A 231 5.58 1.12 -9.28
C ALA A 231 4.71 0.44 -10.35
N GLU A 232 3.39 0.60 -10.29
CA GLU A 232 2.46 0.11 -11.31
C GLU A 232 2.73 0.69 -12.70
N LEU A 233 3.26 1.91 -12.78
CA LEU A 233 3.61 2.57 -14.04
C LEU A 233 4.78 1.90 -14.76
N PHE A 234 5.59 1.15 -14.03
CA PHE A 234 6.79 0.46 -14.54
C PHE A 234 6.58 -1.06 -14.66
N LYS A 235 5.34 -1.54 -14.46
CA LYS A 235 4.94 -2.94 -14.63
C LYS A 235 4.04 -3.07 -15.84
N PHE A 236 4.35 -4.00 -16.73
CA PHE A 236 3.50 -4.34 -17.85
C PHE A 236 2.75 -5.63 -17.57
N HIS A 237 1.43 -5.59 -17.77
CA HIS A 237 0.60 -6.77 -17.64
C HIS A 237 0.49 -7.50 -18.97
N SER A 238 0.71 -8.82 -18.95
CA SER A 238 0.48 -9.70 -20.08
C SER A 238 -0.40 -10.88 -19.64
N GLU A 239 -1.02 -11.57 -20.60
CA GLU A 239 -1.82 -12.79 -20.34
C GLU A 239 -1.05 -13.91 -19.60
N ARG A 240 0.28 -13.85 -19.60
CA ARG A 240 1.18 -14.82 -18.94
C ARG A 240 1.74 -14.35 -17.60
N GLY A 241 1.33 -13.15 -17.12
CA GLY A 241 1.81 -12.57 -15.87
C GLY A 241 2.41 -11.17 -16.04
N TYR A 242 3.25 -10.75 -15.10
CA TYR A 242 3.89 -9.44 -15.15
C TYR A 242 5.22 -9.48 -15.89
N ILE A 243 5.47 -8.42 -16.64
CA ILE A 243 6.79 -8.06 -17.08
C ILE A 243 7.17 -6.79 -16.31
N ASN A 244 8.15 -6.87 -15.43
CA ASN A 244 8.73 -5.68 -14.84
C ASN A 244 9.63 -5.03 -15.89
N LEU A 245 9.25 -3.82 -16.31
CA LEU A 245 10.07 -3.03 -17.24
C LEU A 245 11.33 -2.50 -16.55
N PHE A 246 11.27 -2.39 -15.22
CA PHE A 246 12.33 -1.85 -14.41
C PHE A 246 12.47 -2.65 -13.11
N TYR A 247 13.68 -3.13 -12.83
CA TYR A 247 13.99 -3.80 -11.57
C TYR A 247 14.79 -2.85 -10.68
N SER A 248 14.09 -2.16 -9.82
CA SER A 248 14.61 -1.10 -8.94
C SER A 248 15.74 -1.54 -8.02
N ARG A 249 15.79 -2.82 -7.65
CA ARG A 249 16.86 -3.38 -6.79
C ARG A 249 18.24 -3.44 -7.45
N THR A 250 18.35 -3.13 -8.73
CA THR A 250 19.66 -2.92 -9.38
C THR A 250 20.27 -1.57 -8.99
N ILE A 251 19.46 -0.64 -8.45
CA ILE A 251 19.93 0.63 -7.89
C ILE A 251 20.21 0.41 -6.40
N ASN A 252 21.48 0.27 -6.06
CA ASN A 252 21.87 -0.12 -4.71
C ASN A 252 22.14 1.07 -3.79
N ASP A 253 22.78 2.11 -4.31
CA ASP A 253 23.27 3.23 -3.48
C ASP A 253 23.30 4.55 -4.28
N PRO A 254 22.14 5.11 -4.63
CA PRO A 254 22.09 6.39 -5.32
C PRO A 254 22.27 7.54 -4.32
N SER A 255 23.17 8.48 -4.59
CA SER A 255 23.31 9.70 -3.77
C SER A 255 22.05 10.57 -3.84
N VAL A 256 21.37 10.60 -4.99
CA VAL A 256 20.11 11.30 -5.22
C VAL A 256 19.27 10.48 -6.19
N ALA A 257 18.00 10.39 -5.89
CA ALA A 257 17.01 9.81 -6.80
C ALA A 257 15.81 10.77 -6.92
N VAL A 258 15.30 10.93 -8.13
CA VAL A 258 14.15 11.80 -8.42
C VAL A 258 13.12 10.98 -9.19
N LYS A 259 11.87 11.08 -8.77
CA LYS A 259 10.75 10.44 -9.45
C LYS A 259 9.60 11.42 -9.61
N TYR A 260 9.06 11.49 -10.79
CA TYR A 260 7.86 12.27 -11.09
C TYR A 260 6.81 11.36 -11.70
N THR A 261 5.65 11.30 -11.08
CA THR A 261 4.54 10.46 -11.53
C THR A 261 3.27 11.29 -11.61
N GLY A 262 2.43 10.97 -12.59
CA GLY A 262 1.19 11.73 -12.75
C GLY A 262 0.22 11.07 -13.73
N LYS A 263 -0.88 11.80 -13.98
CA LYS A 263 -1.94 11.33 -14.86
C LYS A 263 -2.57 12.48 -15.64
N ILE A 264 -2.74 12.30 -16.96
CA ILE A 264 -3.44 13.23 -17.84
C ILE A 264 -4.58 12.47 -18.51
N GLY A 265 -5.82 12.79 -18.12
CA GLY A 265 -6.99 12.05 -18.57
C GLY A 265 -6.88 10.56 -18.22
N LYS A 266 -6.85 9.68 -19.23
CA LYS A 266 -6.71 8.23 -19.05
C LYS A 266 -5.25 7.74 -19.12
N THR A 267 -4.29 8.62 -19.34
CA THR A 267 -2.88 8.25 -19.51
C THR A 267 -2.11 8.56 -18.24
N SER A 268 -1.54 7.54 -17.61
CA SER A 268 -0.60 7.68 -16.51
C SER A 268 0.83 7.73 -17.05
N TYR A 269 1.68 8.50 -16.40
CA TYR A 269 3.09 8.64 -16.77
C TYR A 269 3.99 8.63 -15.55
N GLY A 270 5.22 8.20 -15.74
CA GLY A 270 6.24 8.19 -14.71
C GLY A 270 7.63 8.36 -15.32
N VAL A 271 8.45 9.15 -14.64
CA VAL A 271 9.86 9.35 -14.95
C VAL A 271 10.66 9.12 -13.67
N ILE A 272 11.76 8.40 -13.77
CA ILE A 272 12.68 8.16 -12.67
C ILE A 272 14.12 8.40 -13.16
N SER A 273 14.92 9.02 -12.32
CA SER A 273 16.32 9.32 -12.59
C SER A 273 17.18 9.09 -11.36
#